data_f3ee5f681d0ddbe2f8138c16999d3b29
#
_entry.id   f3ee5f681d0ddbe2f8138c16999d3b29
#
_cell.length_a   1.000
_cell.length_b   1.000
_cell.length_c   1.000
_cell.angle_alpha   90.00
_cell.angle_beta   90.00
_cell.angle_gamma   90.00
#
_symmetry.space_group_name_H-M   'P 1'
#
loop_
_entity.id
_entity.type
_entity.pdbx_description
1 polymer ?
#
loop_
_entity_poly.entity_id
_entity_poly.type
_entity_poly.pdbx_seq_one_letter_code
_entity_poly.pdbx_strand_id
1 'polypeptide(L)'
;MVKDSYTSIRVTKEVRDGLQNYVEACYSDLSINSMLKVHLDNLAEGHVRFPKFGMFECPESRKEKLRHSIKKNASQVSGSSLSLTGTLPSDPYTRTESDTMGSMEVPESALWGASTQRAVLNFPVSGFKMSRSFIRALGYIKAGSAEANLELGVIDEKMRDAIVKAALQVADGEYDDHFPVDVFQTGSGTSTNMNANEVIANICSKSLDSKVHPNDHVNQGQSSNDVIPSALHLSALLEIEEELCPSLLNLQKVLEDKAEEFMPVVKTGRTHLMDATPIRLGQEFEGFAGLVERSLDRLLLVKDELSLLALGGTAVGTGVNTHIRFSAIACQHISRFAGVEVYETDNHFMAQSSLDGALTASAVLRGLAVSLQKIASDIRWLGSGPRAGLAEIALPAVQPGSSIMPGKVNPVIPESVIQAASQVIACDTALVQGAQGGYFELNTMMPFAAHNLLQAISLLTSSSNVFSSKCIEGIEATERGPELLMSGLMLATTLAPVIGYENAAKIAKEAHATGQTVMETALEKTDLSKDELTEILNPEKMLQPQS
;
A
#
# COMPACT_ATOMS: atom_id res chain seq x y z
N MET A 1 -3.46 6.30 38.00
CA MET A 1 -2.11 6.93 37.93
C MET A 1 -1.15 5.88 37.42
N VAL A 2 -0.98 5.80 36.10
CA VAL A 2 0.03 4.95 35.44
C VAL A 2 1.24 5.86 35.25
N LYS A 3 2.35 5.53 35.91
CA LYS A 3 3.61 6.26 35.75
C LYS A 3 4.21 5.91 34.39
N ASP A 4 4.32 6.91 33.53
CA ASP A 4 5.12 6.87 32.30
C ASP A 4 6.59 6.54 32.64
N SER A 5 7.04 5.36 32.25
CA SER A 5 8.45 4.97 32.33
C SER A 5 9.14 5.26 30.99
N TYR A 6 9.43 6.53 30.73
CA TYR A 6 10.34 6.91 29.66
C TYR A 6 11.73 7.16 30.23
N THR A 7 12.72 6.45 29.71
CA THR A 7 14.13 6.68 30.04
C THR A 7 14.72 7.61 28.98
N SER A 8 15.10 8.82 29.35
CA SER A 8 15.85 9.71 28.45
C SER A 8 17.31 9.27 28.39
N ILE A 9 17.80 8.97 27.22
CA ILE A 9 19.20 8.62 26.98
C ILE A 9 19.91 9.86 26.41
N ARG A 10 20.99 10.28 27.07
CA ARG A 10 21.85 11.35 26.57
C ARG A 10 22.76 10.77 25.49
N VAL A 11 22.56 11.18 24.23
CA VAL A 11 23.33 10.72 23.08
C VAL A 11 24.64 11.53 23.00
N THR A 12 25.78 10.85 22.91
CA THR A 12 27.08 11.53 22.74
C THR A 12 27.20 12.16 21.34
N LYS A 13 28.08 13.17 21.22
CA LYS A 13 28.33 13.85 19.93
C LYS A 13 28.72 12.87 18.84
N GLU A 14 29.53 11.85 19.15
CA GLU A 14 29.99 10.82 18.21
C GLU A 14 28.86 9.93 17.69
N VAL A 15 27.88 9.57 18.53
CA VAL A 15 26.70 8.80 18.11
C VAL A 15 25.78 9.64 17.23
N ARG A 16 25.65 10.93 17.50
CA ARG A 16 24.88 11.88 16.70
C ARG A 16 25.51 12.08 15.32
N ASP A 17 26.83 12.33 15.27
CA ASP A 17 27.57 12.54 14.03
C ASP A 17 27.59 11.25 13.19
N GLY A 18 27.65 10.08 13.84
CA GLY A 18 27.53 8.77 13.19
C GLY A 18 26.16 8.51 12.58
N LEU A 19 25.07 8.87 13.30
CA LEU A 19 23.70 8.79 12.80
C LEU A 19 23.45 9.76 11.63
N GLN A 20 23.98 10.97 11.69
CA GLN A 20 23.86 11.96 10.63
C GLN A 20 24.58 11.52 9.36
N ASN A 21 25.80 11.02 9.49
CA ASN A 21 26.56 10.45 8.37
C ASN A 21 25.89 9.19 7.78
N TYR A 22 25.27 8.36 8.62
CA TYR A 22 24.53 7.17 8.19
C TYR A 22 23.27 7.55 7.40
N VAL A 23 22.52 8.53 7.90
CA VAL A 23 21.31 9.05 7.24
C VAL A 23 21.67 9.70 5.89
N GLU A 24 22.69 10.54 5.83
CA GLU A 24 23.17 11.15 4.59
C GLU A 24 23.68 10.10 3.58
N ALA A 25 24.36 9.05 4.05
CA ALA A 25 24.85 7.99 3.18
C ALA A 25 23.73 7.04 2.68
N CYS A 26 22.66 6.84 3.47
CA CYS A 26 21.56 5.94 3.13
C CYS A 26 20.44 6.62 2.32
N TYR A 27 20.27 7.92 2.43
CA TYR A 27 19.12 8.68 1.93
C TYR A 27 19.46 9.94 1.14
N SER A 28 20.68 10.05 0.62
CA SER A 28 21.17 11.22 -0.14
C SER A 28 20.37 11.55 -1.41
N ASP A 29 19.51 10.66 -1.87
CA ASP A 29 18.72 10.81 -3.10
C ASP A 29 17.19 10.82 -2.88
N LEU A 30 16.71 10.88 -1.62
CA LEU A 30 15.28 10.92 -1.30
C LEU A 30 15.01 12.11 -0.38
N SER A 31 14.00 12.90 -0.70
CA SER A 31 13.54 14.07 0.08
C SER A 31 12.91 13.71 1.44
N ILE A 32 13.57 12.86 2.20
CA ILE A 32 13.22 12.53 3.61
C ILE A 32 13.63 13.68 4.55
N ASN A 33 14.00 14.83 3.98
CA ASN A 33 14.63 15.92 4.73
C ASN A 33 13.75 16.60 5.78
N SER A 34 12.43 16.61 5.66
CA SER A 34 11.59 17.31 6.66
C SER A 34 11.41 16.49 7.93
N MET A 35 11.13 15.21 7.81
CA MET A 35 10.87 14.33 8.96
C MET A 35 12.16 14.04 9.75
N LEU A 36 13.26 13.80 9.04
CA LEU A 36 14.58 13.64 9.65
C LEU A 36 15.13 14.93 10.23
N LYS A 37 14.83 16.10 9.64
CA LYS A 37 15.28 17.39 10.16
C LYS A 37 14.62 17.71 11.50
N VAL A 38 13.32 17.46 11.66
CA VAL A 38 12.61 17.59 12.95
C VAL A 38 13.15 16.59 13.99
N HIS A 39 13.48 15.36 13.59
CA HIS A 39 14.10 14.38 14.49
C HIS A 39 15.56 14.71 14.81
N LEU A 40 16.32 15.26 13.87
CA LEU A 40 17.70 15.71 14.09
C LEU A 40 17.77 17.00 14.92
N ASP A 41 16.82 17.91 14.77
CA ASP A 41 16.70 19.11 15.63
C ASP A 41 16.35 18.71 17.08
N ASN A 42 15.47 17.74 17.27
CA ASN A 42 15.18 17.16 18.59
C ASN A 42 16.39 16.39 19.19
N LEU A 43 17.25 15.79 18.34
CA LEU A 43 18.54 15.21 18.72
C LEU A 43 19.55 16.29 19.16
N ALA A 44 19.54 17.45 18.52
CA ALA A 44 20.42 18.56 18.86
C ALA A 44 20.13 19.15 20.22
N GLU A 45 18.86 19.12 20.67
CA GLU A 45 18.43 19.58 22.01
C GLU A 45 18.64 18.53 23.13
N GLY A 46 19.13 17.34 22.81
CA GLY A 46 19.47 16.28 23.79
C GLY A 46 18.30 15.46 24.31
N HIS A 47 17.14 15.53 23.67
CA HIS A 47 15.95 14.77 24.03
C HIS A 47 15.51 13.83 22.90
N VAL A 48 15.82 12.53 23.01
CA VAL A 48 15.36 11.52 22.07
C VAL A 48 14.52 10.48 22.80
N ARG A 49 13.31 10.23 22.27
CA ARG A 49 12.47 9.09 22.68
C ARG A 49 12.60 8.02 21.61
N PHE A 50 13.27 6.92 21.93
CA PHE A 50 13.29 5.73 21.08
C PHE A 50 12.29 4.70 21.59
N PRO A 51 11.55 4.00 20.68
CA PRO A 51 10.98 2.72 21.01
C PRO A 51 12.12 1.75 21.35
N LYS A 52 11.86 0.74 22.17
CA LYS A 52 12.86 -0.30 22.53
C LYS A 52 13.11 -1.21 21.31
N PHE A 53 13.94 -0.80 20.38
CA PHE A 53 14.40 -1.68 19.27
C PHE A 53 15.92 -1.66 19.18
N GLY A 54 16.47 -2.88 18.94
CA GLY A 54 17.90 -3.07 18.72
C GLY A 54 18.41 -2.39 17.46
N MET A 55 19.66 -1.97 17.44
CA MET A 55 20.32 -1.41 16.26
C MET A 55 20.46 -2.50 15.19
N PHE A 56 19.96 -2.25 13.98
CA PHE A 56 20.18 -3.10 12.83
C PHE A 56 21.03 -2.37 11.79
N GLU A 57 22.09 -3.02 11.32
CA GLU A 57 22.85 -2.59 10.16
C GLU A 57 22.11 -2.99 8.88
N CYS A 58 21.89 -2.03 7.98
CA CYS A 58 21.30 -2.29 6.67
C CYS A 58 22.38 -2.90 5.73
N PRO A 59 22.23 -4.15 5.26
CA PRO A 59 23.20 -4.76 4.37
C PRO A 59 23.32 -4.02 3.02
N GLU A 60 24.53 -3.86 2.50
CA GLU A 60 24.81 -3.24 1.18
C GLU A 60 24.02 -3.90 0.02
N SER A 61 23.73 -5.18 0.12
CA SER A 61 22.90 -5.92 -0.84
C SER A 61 21.46 -5.40 -0.96
N ARG A 62 20.94 -4.71 0.07
CA ARG A 62 19.59 -4.13 0.08
C ARG A 62 19.52 -2.83 -0.74
N LYS A 63 20.58 -2.02 -0.67
CA LYS A 63 20.70 -0.77 -1.45
C LYS A 63 20.78 -1.06 -2.96
N GLU A 64 21.49 -2.10 -3.34
CA GLU A 64 21.66 -2.51 -4.74
C GLU A 64 20.36 -3.10 -5.32
N LYS A 65 19.63 -3.91 -4.52
CA LYS A 65 18.31 -4.44 -4.90
C LYS A 65 17.26 -3.35 -5.09
N LEU A 66 17.23 -2.33 -4.20
CA LEU A 66 16.33 -1.17 -4.34
C LEU A 66 16.64 -0.35 -5.61
N ARG A 67 17.92 -0.08 -5.88
CA ARG A 67 18.36 0.60 -7.12
C ARG A 67 18.07 -0.21 -8.38
N HIS A 68 18.15 -1.54 -8.30
CA HIS A 68 17.82 -2.43 -9.41
C HIS A 68 16.32 -2.52 -9.66
N SER A 69 15.49 -2.55 -8.60
CA SER A 69 14.03 -2.51 -8.68
C SER A 69 13.52 -1.20 -9.29
N ILE A 70 14.06 -0.06 -8.85
CA ILE A 70 13.70 1.26 -9.40
C ILE A 70 14.08 1.37 -10.89
N LYS A 71 15.25 0.84 -11.30
CA LYS A 71 15.66 0.82 -12.72
C LYS A 71 14.87 -0.17 -13.57
N LYS A 72 14.44 -1.30 -13.00
CA LYS A 72 13.67 -2.34 -13.70
C LYS A 72 12.21 -1.90 -13.91
N ASN A 73 11.63 -1.19 -12.95
CA ASN A 73 10.26 -0.68 -13.04
C ASN A 73 10.11 0.52 -13.98
N ALA A 74 11.16 1.31 -14.20
CA ALA A 74 11.16 2.39 -15.19
C ALA A 74 11.16 1.88 -16.66
N SER A 75 11.46 0.60 -16.90
CA SER A 75 11.51 0.00 -18.24
C SER A 75 10.42 -1.04 -18.53
N GLN A 76 9.56 -1.38 -17.56
CA GLN A 76 8.47 -2.35 -17.70
C GLN A 76 7.14 -1.82 -17.16
N VAL A 77 6.62 -0.75 -17.76
CA VAL A 77 5.19 -0.49 -17.76
C VAL A 77 4.58 -1.32 -18.90
N SER A 78 4.48 -2.61 -18.70
CA SER A 78 3.61 -3.48 -19.50
C SER A 78 2.70 -4.21 -18.53
N GLY A 79 1.40 -3.87 -18.62
CA GLY A 79 0.34 -4.25 -17.72
C GLY A 79 0.40 -5.70 -17.24
N SER A 80 0.37 -5.88 -15.93
CA SER A 80 -0.17 -7.08 -15.33
C SER A 80 -1.69 -7.09 -15.59
N SER A 81 -2.09 -7.63 -16.74
CA SER A 81 -3.49 -7.93 -16.98
C SER A 81 -3.94 -8.93 -15.93
N LEU A 82 -4.90 -8.55 -15.09
CA LEU A 82 -5.82 -9.49 -14.46
C LEU A 82 -6.50 -10.29 -15.57
N SER A 83 -5.90 -11.40 -16.00
CA SER A 83 -6.56 -12.30 -16.92
C SER A 83 -7.60 -13.10 -16.15
N LEU A 84 -8.84 -12.68 -16.27
CA LEU A 84 -10.04 -13.30 -15.70
C LEU A 84 -10.42 -14.65 -16.34
N THR A 85 -9.57 -15.27 -17.13
CA THR A 85 -9.85 -16.58 -17.75
C THR A 85 -8.56 -17.30 -18.11
N GLY A 86 -7.95 -17.94 -17.13
CA GLY A 86 -6.94 -18.96 -17.38
C GLY A 86 -7.57 -20.34 -17.20
N THR A 87 -8.42 -20.78 -18.13
CA THR A 87 -8.63 -22.22 -18.32
C THR A 87 -7.37 -22.74 -18.95
N LEU A 88 -6.65 -23.65 -18.27
CA LEU A 88 -5.65 -24.48 -18.95
C LEU A 88 -6.29 -25.06 -20.22
N PRO A 89 -5.57 -25.10 -21.37
CA PRO A 89 -6.07 -25.79 -22.51
C PRO A 89 -6.53 -27.16 -22.04
N SER A 90 -7.70 -27.60 -22.48
CA SER A 90 -8.22 -28.93 -22.18
C SER A 90 -7.20 -29.94 -22.65
N ASP A 91 -6.35 -30.42 -21.74
CA ASP A 91 -5.42 -31.49 -22.03
C ASP A 91 -6.28 -32.76 -22.28
N PRO A 92 -6.28 -33.30 -23.48
CA PRO A 92 -7.09 -34.48 -23.76
C PRO A 92 -6.54 -35.75 -23.09
N TYR A 93 -5.36 -35.68 -22.50
CA TYR A 93 -4.70 -36.80 -21.83
C TYR A 93 -4.72 -36.60 -20.31
N THR A 94 -4.97 -37.71 -19.61
CA THR A 94 -4.95 -37.75 -18.15
C THR A 94 -3.99 -38.81 -17.64
N ARG A 95 -3.47 -38.61 -16.45
CA ARG A 95 -2.77 -39.61 -15.68
C ARG A 95 -3.52 -39.88 -14.38
N THR A 96 -3.40 -41.08 -13.86
CA THR A 96 -4.01 -41.48 -12.60
C THR A 96 -3.09 -41.10 -11.43
N GLU A 97 -3.57 -40.28 -10.54
CA GLU A 97 -2.95 -39.93 -9.23
C GLU A 97 -3.81 -40.52 -8.10
N SER A 98 -3.28 -40.60 -6.89
CA SER A 98 -4.03 -41.09 -5.75
C SER A 98 -3.72 -40.29 -4.47
N ASP A 99 -4.75 -40.14 -3.66
CA ASP A 99 -4.68 -39.63 -2.28
C ASP A 99 -5.35 -40.64 -1.31
N THR A 100 -5.53 -40.25 -0.06
CA THR A 100 -6.15 -41.10 0.98
C THR A 100 -7.62 -41.45 0.68
N MET A 101 -8.27 -40.77 -0.26
CA MET A 101 -9.66 -41.01 -0.68
C MET A 101 -9.75 -41.89 -1.94
N GLY A 102 -8.61 -42.26 -2.54
CA GLY A 102 -8.55 -43.11 -3.73
C GLY A 102 -8.01 -42.40 -4.98
N SER A 103 -8.18 -43.07 -6.12
CA SER A 103 -7.66 -42.61 -7.42
C SER A 103 -8.42 -41.41 -7.98
N MET A 104 -7.72 -40.57 -8.75
CA MET A 104 -8.22 -39.38 -9.41
C MET A 104 -7.50 -39.19 -10.76
N GLU A 105 -8.27 -38.89 -11.79
CA GLU A 105 -7.69 -38.49 -13.08
C GLU A 105 -7.29 -37.03 -13.04
N VAL A 106 -6.02 -36.76 -13.38
CA VAL A 106 -5.41 -35.43 -13.38
C VAL A 106 -4.89 -35.17 -14.80
N PRO A 107 -4.99 -33.94 -15.34
CA PRO A 107 -4.41 -33.62 -16.65
C PRO A 107 -2.94 -34.02 -16.73
N GLU A 108 -2.50 -34.62 -17.81
CA GLU A 108 -1.13 -35.17 -17.96
C GLU A 108 -0.07 -34.07 -17.80
N SER A 109 -0.34 -32.87 -18.30
CA SER A 109 0.55 -31.71 -18.24
C SER A 109 0.59 -31.05 -16.86
N ALA A 110 -0.39 -31.31 -15.97
CA ALA A 110 -0.48 -30.68 -14.67
C ALA A 110 0.62 -31.16 -13.71
N LEU A 111 1.18 -30.25 -12.92
CA LEU A 111 2.13 -30.61 -11.86
C LEU A 111 1.43 -30.85 -10.50
N TRP A 112 0.14 -30.54 -10.38
CA TRP A 112 -0.62 -30.90 -9.19
C TRP A 112 -1.03 -32.37 -9.18
N GLY A 113 -1.47 -32.87 -8.03
CA GLY A 113 -1.88 -34.25 -7.83
C GLY A 113 -3.38 -34.38 -7.51
N ALA A 114 -3.74 -35.50 -6.88
CA ALA A 114 -5.12 -35.90 -6.62
C ALA A 114 -5.87 -34.94 -5.68
N SER A 115 -5.24 -34.47 -4.60
CA SER A 115 -5.89 -33.58 -3.63
C SER A 115 -6.27 -32.24 -4.27
N THR A 116 -5.39 -31.66 -5.07
CA THR A 116 -5.68 -30.42 -5.80
C THR A 116 -6.76 -30.63 -6.84
N GLN A 117 -6.73 -31.74 -7.59
CA GLN A 117 -7.74 -32.04 -8.60
C GLN A 117 -9.15 -32.18 -7.96
N ARG A 118 -9.25 -32.80 -6.79
CA ARG A 118 -10.51 -32.83 -6.03
C ARG A 118 -10.98 -31.41 -5.64
N ALA A 119 -10.06 -30.55 -5.20
CA ALA A 119 -10.39 -29.17 -4.86
C ALA A 119 -10.92 -28.39 -6.06
N VAL A 120 -10.30 -28.54 -7.23
CA VAL A 120 -10.75 -27.91 -8.50
C VAL A 120 -12.18 -28.36 -8.84
N LEU A 121 -12.49 -29.66 -8.67
CA LEU A 121 -13.82 -30.19 -8.93
C LEU A 121 -14.84 -29.81 -7.87
N ASN A 122 -14.42 -29.65 -6.62
CA ASN A 122 -15.33 -29.30 -5.50
C ASN A 122 -15.67 -27.82 -5.44
N PHE A 123 -14.79 -26.95 -5.93
CA PHE A 123 -14.91 -25.49 -5.75
C PHE A 123 -14.95 -24.71 -7.07
N PRO A 124 -15.81 -25.01 -8.04
CA PRO A 124 -15.99 -24.20 -9.24
C PRO A 124 -16.90 -22.99 -8.94
N VAL A 125 -16.41 -22.04 -8.11
CA VAL A 125 -17.27 -21.00 -7.51
C VAL A 125 -17.14 -19.67 -8.25
N SER A 126 -15.92 -19.07 -8.31
CA SER A 126 -15.74 -17.73 -8.86
C SER A 126 -14.85 -17.69 -10.10
N GLY A 127 -13.96 -18.66 -10.24
CA GLY A 127 -12.87 -18.63 -11.20
C GLY A 127 -11.67 -17.77 -10.79
N PHE A 128 -11.75 -17.07 -9.64
CA PHE A 128 -10.59 -16.36 -9.08
C PHE A 128 -9.60 -17.36 -8.49
N LYS A 129 -8.33 -17.16 -8.78
CA LYS A 129 -7.22 -17.95 -8.22
C LYS A 129 -6.47 -17.15 -7.17
N MET A 130 -5.68 -17.82 -6.35
CA MET A 130 -4.78 -17.13 -5.42
C MET A 130 -3.80 -16.25 -6.22
N SER A 131 -3.51 -15.07 -5.65
CA SER A 131 -2.62 -14.11 -6.31
C SER A 131 -1.19 -14.61 -6.44
N ARG A 132 -0.47 -14.06 -7.42
CA ARG A 132 0.95 -14.36 -7.63
C ARG A 132 1.78 -14.14 -6.36
N SER A 133 1.51 -13.06 -5.62
CA SER A 133 2.21 -12.74 -4.36
C SER A 133 1.97 -13.78 -3.27
N PHE A 134 0.77 -14.35 -3.19
CA PHE A 134 0.47 -15.42 -2.25
C PHE A 134 1.22 -16.72 -2.60
N ILE A 135 1.27 -17.08 -3.88
CA ILE A 135 2.03 -18.24 -4.38
C ILE A 135 3.53 -18.04 -4.12
N ARG A 136 4.04 -16.84 -4.32
CA ARG A 136 5.43 -16.46 -4.01
C ARG A 136 5.76 -16.68 -2.53
N ALA A 137 4.88 -16.23 -1.64
CA ALA A 137 5.04 -16.41 -0.19
C ALA A 137 5.03 -17.89 0.19
N LEU A 138 4.17 -18.72 -0.40
CA LEU A 138 4.17 -20.17 -0.21
C LEU A 138 5.52 -20.78 -0.63
N GLY A 139 6.07 -20.39 -1.77
CA GLY A 139 7.38 -20.83 -2.23
C GLY A 139 8.48 -20.53 -1.22
N TYR A 140 8.54 -19.32 -0.69
CA TYR A 140 9.53 -18.96 0.35
C TYR A 140 9.34 -19.73 1.65
N ILE A 141 8.09 -19.95 2.09
CA ILE A 141 7.80 -20.75 3.29
C ILE A 141 8.27 -22.19 3.09
N LYS A 142 8.00 -22.81 1.94
CA LYS A 142 8.45 -24.19 1.66
C LYS A 142 9.97 -24.30 1.57
N ALA A 143 10.64 -23.34 0.95
CA ALA A 143 12.09 -23.29 0.89
C ALA A 143 12.72 -23.12 2.29
N GLY A 144 12.23 -22.16 3.09
CA GLY A 144 12.73 -21.95 4.45
C GLY A 144 12.46 -23.11 5.39
N SER A 145 11.30 -23.77 5.25
CA SER A 145 10.97 -24.99 6.02
C SER A 145 11.88 -26.17 5.67
N ALA A 146 12.25 -26.34 4.39
CA ALA A 146 13.18 -27.39 3.98
C ALA A 146 14.59 -27.16 4.56
N GLU A 147 15.09 -25.92 4.58
CA GLU A 147 16.36 -25.57 5.22
C GLU A 147 16.32 -25.88 6.73
N ALA A 148 15.25 -25.49 7.41
CA ALA A 148 15.06 -25.78 8.82
C ALA A 148 15.05 -27.30 9.11
N ASN A 149 14.35 -28.06 8.26
CA ASN A 149 14.29 -29.52 8.40
C ASN A 149 15.65 -30.21 8.19
N LEU A 150 16.50 -29.66 7.29
CA LEU A 150 17.89 -30.14 7.18
C LEU A 150 18.70 -29.85 8.45
N GLU A 151 18.69 -28.61 8.94
CA GLU A 151 19.42 -28.21 10.15
C GLU A 151 18.99 -29.01 11.39
N LEU A 152 17.74 -29.46 11.41
CA LEU A 152 17.18 -30.30 12.48
C LEU A 152 17.38 -31.79 12.25
N GLY A 153 18.02 -32.20 11.14
CA GLY A 153 18.30 -33.57 10.81
C GLY A 153 17.07 -34.41 10.42
N VAL A 154 15.99 -33.76 9.97
CA VAL A 154 14.72 -34.41 9.61
C VAL A 154 14.73 -34.90 8.16
N ILE A 155 15.38 -34.16 7.26
CA ILE A 155 15.60 -34.53 5.86
C ILE A 155 17.09 -34.45 5.53
N ASP A 156 17.52 -35.15 4.49
CA ASP A 156 18.91 -35.10 4.03
C ASP A 156 19.15 -33.89 3.07
N GLU A 157 20.43 -33.64 2.79
CA GLU A 157 20.87 -32.53 1.95
C GLU A 157 20.30 -32.61 0.52
N LYS A 158 20.27 -33.84 -0.06
CA LYS A 158 19.76 -34.05 -1.43
C LYS A 158 18.26 -33.71 -1.54
N MET A 159 17.48 -34.09 -0.51
CA MET A 159 16.05 -33.76 -0.45
C MET A 159 15.83 -32.26 -0.25
N ARG A 160 16.59 -31.62 0.67
CA ARG A 160 16.55 -30.19 0.88
C ARG A 160 16.86 -29.43 -0.38
N ASP A 161 17.95 -29.76 -1.09
CA ASP A 161 18.35 -29.05 -2.31
C ASP A 161 17.27 -29.11 -3.39
N ALA A 162 16.63 -30.28 -3.56
CA ALA A 162 15.54 -30.44 -4.52
C ALA A 162 14.33 -29.59 -4.12
N ILE A 163 13.91 -29.61 -2.84
CA ILE A 163 12.73 -28.85 -2.37
C ILE A 163 13.01 -27.36 -2.45
N VAL A 164 14.14 -26.87 -1.97
CA VAL A 164 14.49 -25.44 -2.01
C VAL A 164 14.52 -24.94 -3.45
N LYS A 165 15.15 -25.65 -4.37
CA LYS A 165 15.19 -25.28 -5.78
C LYS A 165 13.78 -25.20 -6.38
N ALA A 166 12.95 -26.23 -6.21
CA ALA A 166 11.60 -26.26 -6.75
C ALA A 166 10.69 -25.17 -6.12
N ALA A 167 10.81 -24.96 -4.81
CA ALA A 167 10.06 -23.95 -4.08
C ALA A 167 10.42 -22.52 -4.51
N LEU A 168 11.71 -22.23 -4.75
CA LEU A 168 12.15 -20.95 -5.28
C LEU A 168 11.70 -20.72 -6.72
N GLN A 169 11.66 -21.75 -7.58
CA GLN A 169 11.07 -21.64 -8.91
C GLN A 169 9.57 -21.34 -8.86
N VAL A 170 8.84 -21.92 -7.89
CA VAL A 170 7.43 -21.53 -7.63
C VAL A 170 7.38 -20.07 -7.14
N ALA A 171 8.29 -19.68 -6.25
CA ALA A 171 8.39 -18.29 -5.80
C ALA A 171 8.72 -17.32 -6.93
N ASP A 172 9.44 -17.72 -7.96
CA ASP A 172 9.78 -16.89 -9.13
C ASP A 172 8.68 -16.85 -10.21
N GLY A 173 7.62 -17.67 -10.07
CA GLY A 173 6.47 -17.68 -10.97
C GLY A 173 6.57 -18.61 -12.16
N GLU A 174 7.56 -19.50 -12.21
CA GLU A 174 7.73 -20.44 -13.34
C GLU A 174 6.54 -21.41 -13.47
N TYR A 175 5.74 -21.58 -12.42
CA TYR A 175 4.67 -22.58 -12.35
C TYR A 175 3.30 -22.02 -11.93
N ASP A 176 3.03 -20.73 -12.13
CA ASP A 176 1.77 -20.08 -11.71
C ASP A 176 0.53 -20.74 -12.32
N ASP A 177 0.63 -21.25 -13.54
CA ASP A 177 -0.47 -21.96 -14.22
C ASP A 177 -0.86 -23.29 -13.53
N HIS A 178 -0.01 -23.80 -12.65
CA HIS A 178 -0.26 -25.02 -11.90
C HIS A 178 -0.94 -24.77 -10.54
N PHE A 179 -1.49 -23.57 -10.31
CA PHE A 179 -2.27 -23.20 -9.12
C PHE A 179 -3.73 -22.90 -9.50
N PRO A 180 -4.53 -23.93 -9.87
CA PRO A 180 -5.88 -23.74 -10.41
C PRO A 180 -6.98 -23.55 -9.35
N VAL A 181 -6.70 -23.72 -8.05
CA VAL A 181 -7.71 -23.76 -7.00
C VAL A 181 -8.37 -22.39 -6.83
N ASP A 182 -9.71 -22.38 -6.77
CA ASP A 182 -10.51 -21.16 -6.57
C ASP A 182 -10.23 -20.54 -5.19
N VAL A 183 -10.35 -19.23 -5.09
CA VAL A 183 -10.25 -18.49 -3.81
C VAL A 183 -11.31 -18.94 -2.82
N PHE A 184 -12.54 -19.21 -3.30
CA PHE A 184 -13.64 -19.73 -2.48
C PHE A 184 -13.54 -21.25 -2.35
N GLN A 185 -12.64 -21.69 -1.47
CA GLN A 185 -12.25 -23.07 -1.22
C GLN A 185 -12.45 -23.46 0.25
N THR A 186 -11.79 -24.52 0.72
CA THR A 186 -11.75 -24.82 2.16
C THR A 186 -11.19 -23.64 2.96
N GLY A 187 -11.88 -23.21 3.99
CA GLY A 187 -11.63 -21.94 4.69
C GLY A 187 -10.27 -21.82 5.36
N SER A 188 -9.64 -22.94 5.71
CA SER A 188 -8.27 -23.01 6.20
C SER A 188 -7.20 -22.87 5.10
N GLY A 189 -7.59 -22.84 3.82
CA GLY A 189 -6.66 -22.82 2.70
C GLY A 189 -5.92 -24.14 2.45
N THR A 190 -6.36 -25.24 3.06
CA THR A 190 -5.69 -26.55 2.89
C THR A 190 -5.57 -26.96 1.43
N SER A 191 -6.57 -26.64 0.59
CA SER A 191 -6.50 -26.95 -0.85
C SER A 191 -5.35 -26.23 -1.54
N THR A 192 -5.09 -24.98 -1.23
CA THR A 192 -3.96 -24.21 -1.77
C THR A 192 -2.61 -24.69 -1.19
N ASN A 193 -2.54 -25.01 0.11
CA ASN A 193 -1.32 -25.59 0.70
C ASN A 193 -0.96 -26.92 0.05
N MET A 194 -1.95 -27.80 -0.14
CA MET A 194 -1.75 -29.09 -0.84
C MET A 194 -1.37 -28.90 -2.29
N ASN A 195 -1.93 -27.89 -2.98
CA ASN A 195 -1.53 -27.55 -4.33
C ASN A 195 -0.02 -27.21 -4.40
N ALA A 196 0.47 -26.36 -3.52
CA ALA A 196 1.90 -26.05 -3.46
C ALA A 196 2.74 -27.27 -3.14
N ASN A 197 2.32 -28.10 -2.18
CA ASN A 197 3.02 -29.33 -1.80
C ASN A 197 3.11 -30.33 -2.98
N GLU A 198 2.01 -30.55 -3.69
CA GLU A 198 1.96 -31.47 -4.82
C GLU A 198 2.78 -30.97 -6.01
N VAL A 199 2.71 -29.70 -6.35
CA VAL A 199 3.51 -29.10 -7.43
C VAL A 199 5.01 -29.24 -7.13
N ILE A 200 5.45 -28.84 -5.94
CA ILE A 200 6.85 -28.92 -5.51
C ILE A 200 7.31 -30.39 -5.48
N ALA A 201 6.51 -31.29 -4.90
CA ALA A 201 6.85 -32.71 -4.83
C ALA A 201 7.01 -33.34 -6.22
N ASN A 202 6.16 -32.99 -7.20
CA ASN A 202 6.24 -33.51 -8.56
C ASN A 202 7.46 -32.95 -9.32
N ILE A 203 7.84 -31.68 -9.11
CA ILE A 203 9.08 -31.11 -9.65
C ILE A 203 10.29 -31.86 -9.07
N CYS A 204 10.32 -32.03 -7.74
CA CYS A 204 11.40 -32.75 -7.06
C CYS A 204 11.50 -34.21 -7.52
N SER A 205 10.37 -34.92 -7.66
CA SER A 205 10.35 -36.32 -8.08
C SER A 205 10.97 -36.51 -9.47
N LYS A 206 10.68 -35.59 -10.40
CA LYS A 206 11.30 -35.58 -11.73
C LYS A 206 12.81 -35.33 -11.69
N SER A 207 13.26 -34.44 -10.77
CA SER A 207 14.69 -34.09 -10.67
C SER A 207 15.53 -35.13 -9.97
N LEU A 208 14.95 -35.84 -8.98
CA LEU A 208 15.64 -36.86 -8.17
C LEU A 208 15.51 -38.28 -8.73
N ASP A 209 14.70 -38.50 -9.77
CA ASP A 209 14.31 -39.82 -10.26
C ASP A 209 13.84 -40.76 -9.12
N SER A 210 13.14 -40.20 -8.16
CA SER A 210 12.59 -40.88 -6.98
C SER A 210 11.35 -40.16 -6.47
N LYS A 211 10.40 -40.91 -5.91
CA LYS A 211 9.16 -40.35 -5.41
C LYS A 211 9.39 -39.44 -4.20
N VAL A 212 9.05 -38.14 -4.34
CA VAL A 212 8.97 -37.17 -3.25
C VAL A 212 7.52 -37.05 -2.80
N HIS A 213 7.28 -37.22 -1.50
CA HIS A 213 5.92 -37.19 -0.95
C HIS A 213 5.53 -35.76 -0.53
N PRO A 214 4.36 -35.24 -0.95
CA PRO A 214 3.96 -33.88 -0.66
C PRO A 214 3.79 -33.59 0.84
N ASN A 215 3.35 -34.56 1.65
CA ASN A 215 3.18 -34.39 3.10
C ASN A 215 4.46 -34.72 3.89
N ASP A 216 5.09 -35.87 3.59
CA ASP A 216 6.19 -36.39 4.42
C ASP A 216 7.50 -35.65 4.15
N HIS A 217 7.68 -35.03 3.00
CA HIS A 217 8.90 -34.30 2.64
C HIS A 217 8.66 -32.80 2.51
N VAL A 218 7.76 -32.33 1.64
CA VAL A 218 7.55 -30.91 1.35
C VAL A 218 6.85 -30.18 2.52
N ASN A 219 5.86 -30.84 3.12
CA ASN A 219 5.06 -30.28 4.23
C ASN A 219 5.56 -30.73 5.62
N GLN A 220 6.73 -31.35 5.71
CA GLN A 220 7.28 -31.88 6.96
C GLN A 220 7.40 -30.79 8.03
N GLY A 221 6.84 -31.06 9.23
CA GLY A 221 6.82 -30.11 10.36
C GLY A 221 5.82 -28.96 10.22
N GLN A 222 4.91 -29.02 9.25
CA GLN A 222 3.95 -27.95 8.91
C GLN A 222 2.50 -28.47 8.89
N SER A 223 1.56 -27.55 8.94
CA SER A 223 0.14 -27.75 8.66
C SER A 223 -0.35 -26.63 7.73
N SER A 224 -1.44 -26.84 7.00
CA SER A 224 -2.12 -25.72 6.32
C SER A 224 -2.53 -24.63 7.32
N ASN A 225 -2.82 -25.01 8.55
CA ASN A 225 -3.33 -24.12 9.59
C ASN A 225 -2.30 -23.08 10.08
N ASP A 226 -1.01 -23.36 9.94
CA ASP A 226 0.08 -22.41 10.24
C ASP A 226 0.72 -21.84 8.97
N VAL A 227 0.78 -22.59 7.86
CA VAL A 227 1.35 -22.15 6.59
C VAL A 227 0.51 -21.05 5.93
N ILE A 228 -0.82 -21.21 5.88
CA ILE A 228 -1.70 -20.29 5.17
C ILE A 228 -1.75 -18.89 5.82
N PRO A 229 -1.95 -18.73 7.15
CA PRO A 229 -1.86 -17.42 7.78
C PRO A 229 -0.46 -16.82 7.68
N SER A 230 0.62 -17.63 7.71
CA SER A 230 1.98 -17.16 7.45
C SER A 230 2.16 -16.66 6.01
N ALA A 231 1.58 -17.34 5.03
CA ALA A 231 1.62 -16.90 3.63
C ALA A 231 0.82 -15.61 3.41
N LEU A 232 -0.31 -15.44 4.13
CA LEU A 232 -1.10 -14.22 4.11
C LEU A 232 -0.28 -13.03 4.63
N HIS A 233 0.36 -13.17 5.78
CA HIS A 233 1.20 -12.14 6.36
C HIS A 233 2.41 -11.82 5.47
N LEU A 234 3.16 -12.83 5.07
CA LEU A 234 4.36 -12.66 4.26
C LEU A 234 4.05 -12.02 2.89
N SER A 235 2.98 -12.47 2.22
CA SER A 235 2.60 -11.90 0.92
C SER A 235 2.18 -10.43 1.02
N ALA A 236 1.41 -10.07 2.05
CA ALA A 236 1.02 -8.69 2.30
C ALA A 236 2.22 -7.80 2.65
N LEU A 237 3.14 -8.31 3.49
CA LEU A 237 4.37 -7.61 3.85
C LEU A 237 5.23 -7.31 2.62
N LEU A 238 5.43 -8.29 1.75
CA LEU A 238 6.20 -8.15 0.51
C LEU A 238 5.59 -7.10 -0.43
N GLU A 239 4.29 -7.19 -0.70
CA GLU A 239 3.58 -6.23 -1.56
C GLU A 239 3.61 -4.80 -0.99
N ILE A 240 3.51 -4.65 0.33
CA ILE A 240 3.61 -3.35 0.98
C ILE A 240 5.02 -2.79 0.86
N GLU A 241 6.06 -3.59 1.13
CA GLU A 241 7.45 -3.12 1.11
C GLU A 241 8.00 -2.88 -0.29
N GLU A 242 7.73 -3.81 -1.20
CA GLU A 242 8.36 -3.79 -2.53
C GLU A 242 7.59 -2.94 -3.54
N GLU A 243 6.28 -2.78 -3.37
CA GLU A 243 5.43 -2.16 -4.38
C GLU A 243 4.66 -0.93 -3.85
N LEU A 244 3.90 -1.07 -2.75
CA LEU A 244 3.03 0.01 -2.27
C LEU A 244 3.83 1.18 -1.69
N CYS A 245 4.75 0.94 -0.78
CA CYS A 245 5.55 2.00 -0.17
C CYS A 245 6.36 2.79 -1.22
N PRO A 246 7.07 2.17 -2.18
CA PRO A 246 7.73 2.91 -3.26
C PRO A 246 6.78 3.74 -4.13
N SER A 247 5.59 3.20 -4.45
CA SER A 247 4.55 3.92 -5.19
C SER A 247 4.08 5.18 -4.46
N LEU A 248 3.86 5.08 -3.14
CA LEU A 248 3.41 6.20 -2.31
C LEU A 248 4.51 7.24 -2.10
N LEU A 249 5.76 6.82 -1.92
CA LEU A 249 6.90 7.72 -1.85
C LEU A 249 7.05 8.54 -3.13
N ASN A 250 6.86 7.90 -4.29
CA ASN A 250 6.85 8.61 -5.55
C ASN A 250 5.68 9.59 -5.68
N LEU A 251 4.46 9.18 -5.27
CA LEU A 251 3.29 10.06 -5.28
C LEU A 251 3.48 11.25 -4.34
N GLN A 252 3.97 11.03 -3.12
CA GLN A 252 4.30 12.09 -2.17
C GLN A 252 5.25 13.10 -2.79
N LYS A 253 6.38 12.61 -3.34
CA LYS A 253 7.39 13.48 -3.97
C LYS A 253 6.80 14.33 -5.10
N VAL A 254 6.01 13.74 -5.98
CA VAL A 254 5.39 14.46 -7.10
C VAL A 254 4.42 15.54 -6.59
N LEU A 255 3.68 15.27 -5.51
CA LEU A 255 2.80 16.25 -4.87
C LEU A 255 3.60 17.39 -4.21
N GLU A 256 4.74 17.08 -3.58
CA GLU A 256 5.66 18.09 -3.00
C GLU A 256 6.29 18.97 -4.09
N ASP A 257 6.75 18.36 -5.19
CA ASP A 257 7.29 19.09 -6.34
C ASP A 257 6.24 20.08 -6.91
N LYS A 258 4.97 19.65 -7.01
CA LYS A 258 3.87 20.52 -7.42
C LYS A 258 3.49 21.57 -6.38
N ALA A 259 3.61 21.25 -5.10
CA ALA A 259 3.43 22.24 -4.03
C ALA A 259 4.45 23.38 -4.14
N GLU A 260 5.72 23.06 -4.39
CA GLU A 260 6.77 24.05 -4.62
C GLU A 260 6.51 24.89 -5.89
N GLU A 261 6.19 24.23 -7.01
CA GLU A 261 5.86 24.88 -8.29
C GLU A 261 4.70 25.88 -8.16
N PHE A 262 3.64 25.50 -7.42
CA PHE A 262 2.42 26.30 -7.28
C PHE A 262 2.39 27.24 -6.07
N MET A 263 3.45 27.27 -5.27
CA MET A 263 3.53 28.16 -4.10
C MET A 263 3.38 29.64 -4.44
N PRO A 264 3.85 30.15 -5.61
CA PRO A 264 3.61 31.54 -6.01
C PRO A 264 2.17 31.87 -6.38
N VAL A 265 1.31 30.87 -6.65
CA VAL A 265 -0.05 31.07 -7.16
C VAL A 265 -1.01 31.31 -5.99
N VAL A 266 -1.51 32.55 -5.85
CA VAL A 266 -2.51 32.90 -4.83
C VAL A 266 -3.92 32.76 -5.41
N LYS A 267 -4.80 32.10 -4.68
CA LYS A 267 -6.18 31.78 -5.11
C LYS A 267 -7.17 31.90 -3.95
N THR A 268 -8.46 31.81 -4.27
CA THR A 268 -9.51 31.71 -3.26
C THR A 268 -9.46 30.36 -2.56
N GLY A 269 -9.34 30.34 -1.22
CA GLY A 269 -9.61 29.16 -0.41
C GLY A 269 -11.12 28.84 -0.39
N ARG A 270 -11.47 27.59 -0.11
CA ARG A 270 -12.88 27.16 -0.03
C ARG A 270 -13.15 26.32 1.19
N THR A 271 -14.21 26.66 1.91
CA THR A 271 -14.82 25.83 2.95
C THR A 271 -16.28 25.61 2.61
N HIS A 272 -16.82 24.41 2.77
CA HIS A 272 -18.18 24.06 2.32
C HIS A 272 -18.41 24.28 0.81
N LEU A 273 -17.38 24.26 -0.01
CA LEU A 273 -17.37 24.68 -1.43
C LEU A 273 -17.75 26.17 -1.65
N MET A 274 -17.79 26.96 -0.58
CA MET A 274 -18.03 28.41 -0.65
C MET A 274 -16.70 29.17 -0.54
N ASP A 275 -16.67 30.35 -1.13
CA ASP A 275 -15.49 31.22 -1.12
C ASP A 275 -15.07 31.55 0.32
N ALA A 276 -13.78 31.41 0.58
CA ALA A 276 -13.14 31.74 1.84
C ALA A 276 -11.95 32.69 1.61
N THR A 277 -11.14 32.88 2.65
CA THR A 277 -9.95 33.72 2.56
C THR A 277 -8.91 33.18 1.59
N PRO A 278 -8.00 34.04 1.07
CA PRO A 278 -6.93 33.64 0.17
C PRO A 278 -6.03 32.56 0.76
N ILE A 279 -5.56 31.67 -0.12
CA ILE A 279 -4.52 30.68 0.14
C ILE A 279 -3.58 30.61 -1.07
N ARG A 280 -2.47 29.88 -0.94
CA ARG A 280 -1.63 29.50 -2.08
C ARG A 280 -2.07 28.15 -2.64
N LEU A 281 -2.11 28.00 -3.96
CA LEU A 281 -2.40 26.70 -4.60
C LEU A 281 -1.38 25.63 -4.13
N GLY A 282 -0.11 26.01 -3.95
CA GLY A 282 0.92 25.11 -3.41
C GLY A 282 0.58 24.55 -2.03
N GLN A 283 -0.11 25.30 -1.17
CA GLN A 283 -0.54 24.83 0.15
C GLN A 283 -1.61 23.73 0.08
N GLU A 284 -2.46 23.72 -0.96
CA GLU A 284 -3.39 22.60 -1.18
C GLU A 284 -2.62 21.32 -1.53
N PHE A 285 -1.62 21.42 -2.43
CA PHE A 285 -0.77 20.29 -2.81
C PHE A 285 0.14 19.80 -1.67
N GLU A 286 0.66 20.70 -0.84
CA GLU A 286 1.36 20.35 0.41
C GLU A 286 0.44 19.56 1.36
N GLY A 287 -0.82 19.98 1.49
CA GLY A 287 -1.82 19.24 2.25
C GLY A 287 -2.09 17.84 1.67
N PHE A 288 -2.09 17.69 0.34
CA PHE A 288 -2.23 16.38 -0.32
C PHE A 288 -1.02 15.48 -0.06
N ALA A 289 0.20 16.02 -0.18
CA ALA A 289 1.42 15.30 0.16
C ALA A 289 1.43 14.80 1.61
N GLY A 290 1.03 15.65 2.57
CA GLY A 290 0.92 15.29 3.97
C GLY A 290 -0.08 14.16 4.27
N LEU A 291 -1.16 14.02 3.48
CA LEU A 291 -2.07 12.87 3.61
C LEU A 291 -1.40 11.55 3.19
N VAL A 292 -0.56 11.57 2.16
CA VAL A 292 0.20 10.41 1.70
C VAL A 292 1.30 10.06 2.71
N GLU A 293 2.06 11.04 3.18
CA GLU A 293 3.09 10.91 4.21
C GLU A 293 2.53 10.20 5.47
N ARG A 294 1.41 10.68 6.00
CA ARG A 294 0.77 10.08 7.17
C ARG A 294 0.28 8.64 6.93
N SER A 295 -0.01 8.30 5.70
CA SER A 295 -0.39 6.93 5.35
C SER A 295 0.82 6.01 5.30
N LEU A 296 1.96 6.49 4.82
CA LEU A 296 3.26 5.79 4.88
C LEU A 296 3.68 5.52 6.33
N ASP A 297 3.56 6.52 7.22
CA ASP A 297 3.86 6.35 8.64
C ASP A 297 3.06 5.20 9.27
N ARG A 298 1.75 5.11 8.93
CA ARG A 298 0.88 4.04 9.44
C ARG A 298 1.24 2.67 8.86
N LEU A 299 1.64 2.60 7.59
CA LEU A 299 2.07 1.35 6.96
C LEU A 299 3.33 0.78 7.62
N LEU A 300 4.24 1.64 8.09
CA LEU A 300 5.43 1.20 8.83
C LEU A 300 5.06 0.43 10.12
N LEU A 301 4.02 0.87 10.83
CA LEU A 301 3.56 0.19 12.06
C LEU A 301 2.93 -1.18 11.76
N VAL A 302 2.24 -1.30 10.64
CA VAL A 302 1.58 -2.56 10.22
C VAL A 302 2.60 -3.64 9.84
N LYS A 303 3.77 -3.26 9.35
CA LYS A 303 4.83 -4.19 8.95
C LYS A 303 5.30 -5.05 10.13
N ASP A 304 5.36 -4.51 11.33
CA ASP A 304 5.77 -5.24 12.53
C ASP A 304 4.78 -6.40 12.83
N GLU A 305 3.48 -6.16 12.70
CA GLU A 305 2.46 -7.20 12.90
C GLU A 305 2.50 -8.26 11.79
N LEU A 306 2.66 -7.85 10.52
CA LEU A 306 2.74 -8.76 9.38
C LEU A 306 4.04 -9.58 9.36
N SER A 307 5.09 -9.14 10.05
CA SER A 307 6.34 -9.89 10.18
C SER A 307 6.24 -11.12 11.08
N LEU A 308 5.19 -11.21 11.92
CA LEU A 308 4.97 -12.33 12.82
C LEU A 308 4.24 -13.47 12.11
N LEU A 309 4.89 -14.64 11.97
CA LEU A 309 4.35 -15.79 11.27
C LEU A 309 3.80 -16.85 12.23
N ALA A 310 2.67 -17.45 11.87
CA ALA A 310 2.05 -18.55 12.60
C ALA A 310 2.79 -19.88 12.43
N LEU A 311 3.78 -19.95 11.53
CA LEU A 311 4.52 -21.15 11.17
C LEU A 311 5.15 -21.83 12.40
N GLY A 312 4.97 -23.14 12.52
CA GLY A 312 5.41 -23.93 13.67
C GLY A 312 4.30 -24.26 14.68
N GLY A 313 3.14 -23.58 14.63
CA GLY A 313 1.98 -23.93 15.45
C GLY A 313 1.31 -25.24 15.05
N THR A 314 1.52 -25.67 13.82
CA THR A 314 0.96 -26.86 13.19
C THR A 314 -0.56 -26.94 13.27
N ALA A 315 -1.15 -28.03 13.78
CA ALA A 315 -2.60 -28.30 13.69
C ALA A 315 -3.47 -27.29 14.46
N VAL A 316 -3.08 -26.94 15.69
CA VAL A 316 -3.90 -26.16 16.64
C VAL A 316 -3.11 -25.12 17.46
N GLY A 317 -1.84 -24.88 17.14
CA GLY A 317 -0.97 -23.94 17.86
C GLY A 317 -0.02 -24.59 18.88
N THR A 318 -0.05 -25.92 19.05
CA THR A 318 0.78 -26.63 20.02
C THR A 318 2.13 -27.10 19.46
N GLY A 319 2.36 -26.98 18.15
CA GLY A 319 3.57 -27.47 17.50
C GLY A 319 3.67 -29.00 17.47
N VAL A 320 2.55 -29.72 17.45
CA VAL A 320 2.55 -31.18 17.39
C VAL A 320 3.26 -31.68 16.13
N ASN A 321 4.12 -32.70 16.28
CA ASN A 321 4.93 -33.29 15.21
C ASN A 321 5.95 -32.34 14.55
N THR A 322 6.36 -31.28 15.23
CA THR A 322 7.48 -30.44 14.79
C THR A 322 8.51 -30.22 15.91
N HIS A 323 9.71 -29.83 15.56
CA HIS A 323 10.78 -29.56 16.52
C HIS A 323 10.62 -28.15 17.11
N ILE A 324 10.90 -27.98 18.42
CA ILE A 324 10.73 -26.69 19.11
C ILE A 324 11.49 -25.50 18.48
N ARG A 325 12.58 -25.75 17.76
CA ARG A 325 13.36 -24.72 17.07
C ARG A 325 12.95 -24.53 15.60
N PHE A 326 11.98 -25.32 15.11
CA PHE A 326 11.63 -25.31 13.68
C PHE A 326 11.20 -23.92 13.19
N SER A 327 10.28 -23.29 13.89
CA SER A 327 9.73 -22.00 13.50
C SER A 327 10.81 -20.91 13.41
N ALA A 328 11.61 -20.77 14.47
CA ALA A 328 12.66 -19.74 14.52
C ALA A 328 13.69 -19.93 13.38
N ILE A 329 14.12 -21.19 13.11
CA ILE A 329 15.06 -21.49 12.03
C ILE A 329 14.40 -21.23 10.66
N ALA A 330 13.17 -21.70 10.47
CA ALA A 330 12.44 -21.47 9.21
C ALA A 330 12.26 -19.98 8.90
N CYS A 331 11.88 -19.17 9.90
CA CYS A 331 11.74 -17.71 9.75
C CYS A 331 13.05 -17.04 9.33
N GLN A 332 14.22 -17.47 9.88
CA GLN A 332 15.53 -16.95 9.45
C GLN A 332 15.81 -17.22 7.97
N HIS A 333 15.51 -18.43 7.50
CA HIS A 333 15.70 -18.78 6.09
C HIS A 333 14.67 -18.09 5.19
N ILE A 334 13.41 -17.98 5.62
CA ILE A 334 12.37 -17.23 4.90
C ILE A 334 12.80 -15.76 4.74
N SER A 335 13.27 -15.13 5.82
CA SER A 335 13.79 -13.75 5.76
C SER A 335 14.90 -13.59 4.72
N ARG A 336 15.83 -14.56 4.66
CA ARG A 336 16.93 -14.55 3.69
C ARG A 336 16.43 -14.67 2.25
N PHE A 337 15.48 -15.57 1.98
CA PHE A 337 14.92 -15.77 0.64
C PHE A 337 14.00 -14.63 0.20
N ALA A 338 13.16 -14.18 1.11
CA ALA A 338 12.17 -13.14 0.84
C ALA A 338 12.76 -11.72 0.81
N GLY A 339 13.90 -11.50 1.48
CA GLY A 339 14.54 -10.19 1.58
C GLY A 339 13.85 -9.23 2.56
N VAL A 340 12.93 -9.75 3.39
CA VAL A 340 12.22 -9.02 4.45
C VAL A 340 12.38 -9.80 5.76
N GLU A 341 12.40 -9.10 6.88
CA GLU A 341 12.52 -9.74 8.19
C GLU A 341 11.17 -10.31 8.63
N VAL A 342 11.17 -11.60 8.98
CA VAL A 342 10.01 -12.27 9.58
C VAL A 342 10.45 -13.10 10.79
N TYR A 343 9.53 -13.26 11.72
CA TYR A 343 9.77 -13.88 13.02
C TYR A 343 8.66 -14.86 13.37
N GLU A 344 9.00 -15.81 14.24
CA GLU A 344 8.00 -16.64 14.89
C GLU A 344 7.08 -15.78 15.76
N THR A 345 5.76 -16.01 15.67
CA THR A 345 4.80 -15.40 16.60
C THR A 345 5.08 -15.83 18.05
N ASP A 346 4.81 -14.98 19.00
CA ASP A 346 4.82 -15.30 20.43
C ASP A 346 3.59 -16.11 20.87
N ASN A 347 2.53 -16.16 20.02
CA ASN A 347 1.28 -16.85 20.31
C ASN A 347 0.66 -17.50 19.07
N HIS A 348 1.02 -18.76 18.81
CA HIS A 348 0.49 -19.54 17.69
C HIS A 348 -1.04 -19.74 17.75
N PHE A 349 -1.63 -19.81 18.95
CA PHE A 349 -3.09 -19.95 19.08
C PHE A 349 -3.81 -18.71 18.54
N MET A 350 -3.31 -17.53 18.86
CA MET A 350 -3.83 -16.26 18.32
C MET A 350 -3.60 -16.20 16.80
N ALA A 351 -2.37 -16.46 16.34
CA ALA A 351 -1.97 -16.30 14.94
C ALA A 351 -2.70 -17.24 13.96
N GLN A 352 -3.25 -18.36 14.44
CA GLN A 352 -4.01 -19.32 13.63
C GLN A 352 -5.53 -19.07 13.69
N SER A 353 -6.04 -18.61 14.84
CA SER A 353 -7.48 -18.42 15.06
C SER A 353 -7.98 -17.01 14.75
N SER A 354 -7.09 -16.04 14.64
CA SER A 354 -7.39 -14.63 14.39
C SER A 354 -6.71 -14.16 13.09
N LEU A 355 -7.21 -13.07 12.54
CA LEU A 355 -6.62 -12.34 11.41
C LEU A 355 -6.29 -10.89 11.79
N ASP A 356 -5.90 -10.64 13.04
CA ASP A 356 -5.73 -9.29 13.59
C ASP A 356 -4.69 -8.46 12.82
N GLY A 357 -3.53 -9.04 12.49
CA GLY A 357 -2.51 -8.34 11.68
C GLY A 357 -3.03 -7.96 10.29
N ALA A 358 -3.73 -8.87 9.63
CA ALA A 358 -4.36 -8.60 8.33
C ALA A 358 -5.47 -7.54 8.44
N LEU A 359 -6.25 -7.57 9.51
CA LEU A 359 -7.33 -6.60 9.79
C LEU A 359 -6.76 -5.21 10.05
N THR A 360 -5.69 -5.11 10.84
CA THR A 360 -4.96 -3.86 11.08
C THR A 360 -4.41 -3.29 9.78
N ALA A 361 -3.78 -4.12 8.95
CA ALA A 361 -3.29 -3.73 7.63
C ALA A 361 -4.41 -3.17 6.75
N SER A 362 -5.52 -3.89 6.66
CA SER A 362 -6.69 -3.47 5.88
C SER A 362 -7.27 -2.13 6.35
N ALA A 363 -7.34 -1.89 7.65
CA ALA A 363 -7.82 -0.63 8.20
C ALA A 363 -6.92 0.56 7.80
N VAL A 364 -5.60 0.36 7.74
CA VAL A 364 -4.64 1.37 7.26
C VAL A 364 -4.80 1.61 5.76
N LEU A 365 -4.94 0.55 4.96
CA LEU A 365 -5.19 0.65 3.50
C LEU A 365 -6.49 1.39 3.20
N ARG A 366 -7.56 1.13 3.97
CA ARG A 366 -8.82 1.90 3.89
C ARG A 366 -8.58 3.39 4.16
N GLY A 367 -7.79 3.71 5.20
CA GLY A 367 -7.44 5.10 5.52
C GLY A 367 -6.73 5.81 4.36
N LEU A 368 -5.78 5.14 3.72
CA LEU A 368 -5.09 5.62 2.52
C LEU A 368 -6.08 5.79 1.34
N ALA A 369 -6.97 4.82 1.12
CA ALA A 369 -7.99 4.90 0.05
C ALA A 369 -8.88 6.14 0.21
N VAL A 370 -9.32 6.46 1.43
CA VAL A 370 -10.10 7.68 1.73
C VAL A 370 -9.28 8.94 1.43
N SER A 371 -8.00 8.97 1.76
CA SER A 371 -7.11 10.07 1.44
C SER A 371 -6.94 10.27 -0.07
N LEU A 372 -6.69 9.21 -0.83
CA LEU A 372 -6.57 9.26 -2.29
C LEU A 372 -7.88 9.70 -2.96
N GLN A 373 -9.02 9.24 -2.45
CA GLN A 373 -10.33 9.66 -2.94
C GLN A 373 -10.57 11.16 -2.73
N LYS A 374 -10.16 11.70 -1.57
CA LYS A 374 -10.22 13.14 -1.28
C LYS A 374 -9.33 13.93 -2.25
N ILE A 375 -8.07 13.53 -2.42
CA ILE A 375 -7.12 14.19 -3.32
C ILE A 375 -7.66 14.19 -4.77
N ALA A 376 -8.08 13.02 -5.26
CA ALA A 376 -8.62 12.88 -6.61
C ALA A 376 -9.91 13.70 -6.82
N SER A 377 -10.75 13.80 -5.81
CA SER A 377 -11.98 14.61 -5.88
C SER A 377 -11.68 16.10 -5.95
N ASP A 378 -10.78 16.60 -5.13
CA ASP A 378 -10.39 18.02 -5.14
C ASP A 378 -9.73 18.41 -6.46
N ILE A 379 -8.83 17.57 -6.99
CA ILE A 379 -8.22 17.78 -8.31
C ILE A 379 -9.28 17.84 -9.41
N ARG A 380 -10.32 17.00 -9.36
CA ARG A 380 -11.44 17.09 -10.32
C ARG A 380 -12.21 18.40 -10.20
N TRP A 381 -12.43 18.90 -8.97
CA TRP A 381 -13.07 20.17 -8.75
C TRP A 381 -12.23 21.33 -9.26
N LEU A 382 -10.95 21.38 -8.90
CA LEU A 382 -10.01 22.42 -9.35
C LEU A 382 -9.89 22.47 -10.88
N GLY A 383 -9.85 21.32 -11.54
CA GLY A 383 -9.75 21.17 -13.00
C GLY A 383 -11.09 21.20 -13.73
N SER A 384 -12.23 21.46 -13.05
CA SER A 384 -13.55 21.46 -13.68
C SER A 384 -13.73 22.61 -14.67
N GLY A 385 -14.34 22.36 -15.81
CA GLY A 385 -14.61 23.41 -16.81
C GLY A 385 -14.33 22.93 -18.22
N PRO A 386 -13.60 23.70 -19.05
CA PRO A 386 -12.71 24.85 -18.74
C PRO A 386 -13.36 26.23 -18.63
N ARG A 387 -14.63 26.42 -19.03
CA ARG A 387 -15.27 27.74 -19.04
C ARG A 387 -16.38 27.91 -18.00
N ALA A 388 -17.12 26.83 -17.72
CA ALA A 388 -18.28 26.84 -16.83
C ALA A 388 -17.98 26.19 -15.45
N GLY A 389 -16.73 25.91 -15.16
CA GLY A 389 -16.27 25.36 -13.88
C GLY A 389 -15.19 26.24 -13.24
N LEU A 390 -14.48 25.69 -12.26
CA LEU A 390 -13.42 26.41 -11.54
C LEU A 390 -12.22 26.69 -12.45
N ALA A 391 -11.75 25.67 -13.15
CA ALA A 391 -10.63 25.72 -14.08
C ALA A 391 -9.35 26.39 -13.51
N GLU A 392 -9.09 26.22 -12.21
CA GLU A 392 -7.91 26.79 -11.54
C GLU A 392 -6.64 26.01 -11.87
N ILE A 393 -6.79 24.74 -12.29
CA ILE A 393 -5.73 23.92 -12.84
C ILE A 393 -6.17 23.31 -14.18
N ALA A 394 -5.19 23.03 -15.04
CA ALA A 394 -5.37 22.25 -16.25
C ALA A 394 -4.83 20.83 -16.03
N LEU A 395 -5.64 19.82 -16.40
CA LEU A 395 -5.26 18.41 -16.28
C LEU A 395 -4.69 17.89 -17.61
N PRO A 396 -3.75 16.92 -17.59
CA PRO A 396 -3.25 16.30 -18.81
C PRO A 396 -4.35 15.65 -19.64
N ALA A 397 -4.34 15.87 -20.95
CA ALA A 397 -5.24 15.24 -21.90
C ALA A 397 -4.73 13.86 -22.28
N VAL A 398 -5.16 12.81 -21.56
CA VAL A 398 -4.65 11.43 -21.76
C VAL A 398 -5.47 10.61 -22.75
N GLN A 399 -6.73 11.01 -23.01
CA GLN A 399 -7.59 10.37 -24.01
C GLN A 399 -8.75 11.28 -24.41
N PRO A 400 -9.42 11.07 -25.57
CA PRO A 400 -10.66 11.75 -25.92
C PRO A 400 -11.75 11.50 -24.89
N GLY A 401 -12.44 12.56 -24.44
CA GLY A 401 -13.43 12.47 -23.36
C GLY A 401 -14.87 12.22 -23.81
N SER A 402 -15.18 12.32 -25.13
CA SER A 402 -16.54 12.16 -25.65
C SER A 402 -16.52 11.75 -27.11
N SER A 403 -17.47 10.89 -27.48
CA SER A 403 -17.71 10.49 -28.87
C SER A 403 -18.52 11.52 -29.68
N ILE A 404 -19.25 12.44 -29.01
CA ILE A 404 -20.16 13.42 -29.66
C ILE A 404 -19.81 14.88 -29.37
N MET A 405 -18.93 15.16 -28.42
CA MET A 405 -18.49 16.51 -28.06
C MET A 405 -17.00 16.67 -28.40
N PRO A 406 -16.66 17.21 -29.60
CA PRO A 406 -15.27 17.35 -30.00
C PRO A 406 -14.47 18.23 -29.02
N GLY A 407 -13.27 17.82 -28.69
CA GLY A 407 -12.39 18.58 -27.79
C GLY A 407 -12.71 18.47 -26.29
N LYS A 408 -13.74 17.70 -25.89
CA LYS A 408 -14.01 17.44 -24.47
C LYS A 408 -12.97 16.46 -23.90
N VAL A 409 -12.28 16.88 -22.85
CA VAL A 409 -11.36 16.04 -22.07
C VAL A 409 -11.95 15.83 -20.68
N ASN A 410 -11.97 14.60 -20.20
CA ASN A 410 -12.50 14.26 -18.88
C ASN A 410 -11.34 13.93 -17.91
N PRO A 411 -11.53 14.13 -16.59
CA PRO A 411 -10.54 13.81 -15.56
C PRO A 411 -10.49 12.29 -15.25
N VAL A 412 -10.26 11.47 -16.30
CA VAL A 412 -10.42 10.01 -16.25
C VAL A 412 -9.48 9.30 -15.27
N ILE A 413 -8.29 9.85 -15.04
CA ILE A 413 -7.33 9.28 -14.08
C ILE A 413 -7.84 9.49 -12.63
N PRO A 414 -8.19 10.71 -12.18
CA PRO A 414 -8.84 10.88 -10.88
C PRO A 414 -10.11 10.03 -10.70
N GLU A 415 -10.92 9.86 -11.76
CA GLU A 415 -12.11 8.98 -11.71
C GLU A 415 -11.73 7.52 -11.46
N SER A 416 -10.68 7.02 -12.11
CA SER A 416 -10.16 5.68 -11.90
C SER A 416 -9.63 5.48 -10.47
N VAL A 417 -8.91 6.47 -9.92
CA VAL A 417 -8.42 6.45 -8.53
C VAL A 417 -9.59 6.38 -7.53
N ILE A 418 -10.66 7.15 -7.76
CA ILE A 418 -11.87 7.12 -6.90
C ILE A 418 -12.53 5.74 -6.95
N GLN A 419 -12.60 5.10 -8.12
CA GLN A 419 -13.17 3.74 -8.25
C GLN A 419 -12.30 2.71 -7.53
N ALA A 420 -10.97 2.77 -7.70
CA ALA A 420 -10.03 1.89 -7.00
C ALA A 420 -10.13 2.06 -5.47
N ALA A 421 -10.16 3.30 -4.99
CA ALA A 421 -10.33 3.61 -3.57
C ALA A 421 -11.66 3.06 -3.01
N SER A 422 -12.75 3.16 -3.78
CA SER A 422 -14.04 2.58 -3.39
C SER A 422 -13.99 1.06 -3.29
N GLN A 423 -13.29 0.39 -4.22
CA GLN A 423 -13.09 -1.06 -4.17
C GLN A 423 -12.23 -1.48 -2.97
N VAL A 424 -11.19 -0.71 -2.62
CA VAL A 424 -10.37 -0.97 -1.40
C VAL A 424 -11.22 -0.91 -0.14
N ILE A 425 -12.16 0.04 -0.03
CA ILE A 425 -13.10 0.11 1.10
C ILE A 425 -14.01 -1.12 1.13
N ALA A 426 -14.44 -1.62 -0.03
CA ALA A 426 -15.22 -2.86 -0.11
C ALA A 426 -14.38 -4.09 0.31
N CYS A 427 -13.11 -4.17 -0.10
CA CYS A 427 -12.17 -5.21 0.34
C CYS A 427 -11.97 -5.21 1.86
N ASP A 428 -11.84 -4.03 2.48
CA ASP A 428 -11.75 -3.90 3.95
C ASP A 428 -13.01 -4.45 4.63
N THR A 429 -14.19 -4.12 4.12
CA THR A 429 -15.46 -4.65 4.63
C THR A 429 -15.53 -6.18 4.52
N ALA A 430 -15.08 -6.73 3.39
CA ALA A 430 -14.99 -8.17 3.19
C ALA A 430 -14.00 -8.82 4.18
N LEU A 431 -12.85 -8.21 4.41
CA LEU A 431 -11.85 -8.72 5.35
C LEU A 431 -12.35 -8.67 6.80
N VAL A 432 -13.10 -7.64 7.21
CA VAL A 432 -13.78 -7.60 8.52
C VAL A 432 -14.68 -8.82 8.70
N GLN A 433 -15.45 -9.21 7.67
CA GLN A 433 -16.28 -10.44 7.70
C GLN A 433 -15.40 -11.70 7.78
N GLY A 434 -14.27 -11.72 7.04
CA GLY A 434 -13.31 -12.83 7.12
C GLY A 434 -12.68 -12.98 8.49
N ALA A 435 -12.33 -11.88 9.16
CA ALA A 435 -11.76 -11.89 10.51
C ALA A 435 -12.73 -12.46 11.55
N GLN A 436 -14.05 -12.29 11.37
CA GLN A 436 -15.07 -12.88 12.25
C GLN A 436 -15.22 -14.42 12.08
N GLY A 437 -14.57 -15.03 11.08
CA GLY A 437 -14.60 -16.47 10.81
C GLY A 437 -13.66 -17.32 11.68
N GLY A 438 -13.07 -16.76 12.74
CA GLY A 438 -12.23 -17.46 13.72
C GLY A 438 -13.08 -18.11 14.82
N TYR A 439 -12.98 -19.44 14.92
CA TYR A 439 -13.65 -20.21 15.95
C TYR A 439 -12.66 -21.18 16.61
N PHE A 440 -12.53 -21.09 17.94
CA PHE A 440 -11.57 -21.86 18.71
C PHE A 440 -10.14 -21.64 18.16
N GLU A 441 -9.47 -22.67 17.66
CA GLU A 441 -8.05 -22.65 17.31
C GLU A 441 -7.78 -22.33 15.82
N LEU A 442 -8.81 -21.99 15.02
CA LEU A 442 -8.63 -21.74 13.59
C LEU A 442 -9.61 -20.74 13.00
N ASN A 443 -9.10 -19.81 12.21
CA ASN A 443 -9.93 -19.03 11.29
C ASN A 443 -10.16 -19.81 9.99
N THR A 444 -11.41 -19.86 9.53
CA THR A 444 -11.82 -20.61 8.33
C THR A 444 -12.26 -19.72 7.17
N MET A 445 -11.70 -18.51 7.09
CA MET A 445 -11.93 -17.55 6.01
C MET A 445 -10.63 -17.03 5.40
N MET A 446 -9.50 -17.72 5.62
CA MET A 446 -8.17 -17.23 5.27
C MET A 446 -7.94 -16.96 3.77
N PRO A 447 -8.32 -17.85 2.82
CA PRO A 447 -8.14 -17.56 1.39
C PRO A 447 -8.96 -16.36 0.91
N PHE A 448 -10.17 -16.20 1.43
CA PHE A 448 -11.04 -15.05 1.17
C PHE A 448 -10.42 -13.75 1.71
N ALA A 449 -9.88 -13.77 2.92
CA ALA A 449 -9.20 -12.62 3.54
C ALA A 449 -7.93 -12.26 2.76
N ALA A 450 -7.11 -13.24 2.39
CA ALA A 450 -5.90 -13.04 1.59
C ALA A 450 -6.22 -12.39 0.23
N HIS A 451 -7.24 -12.88 -0.47
CA HIS A 451 -7.66 -12.31 -1.74
C HIS A 451 -8.02 -10.83 -1.62
N ASN A 452 -8.84 -10.46 -0.63
CA ASN A 452 -9.28 -9.08 -0.45
C ASN A 452 -8.14 -8.16 -0.01
N LEU A 453 -7.26 -8.61 0.90
CA LEU A 453 -6.12 -7.81 1.35
C LEU A 453 -5.14 -7.53 0.22
N LEU A 454 -4.73 -8.56 -0.52
CA LEU A 454 -3.78 -8.42 -1.61
C LEU A 454 -4.36 -7.64 -2.80
N GLN A 455 -5.66 -7.79 -3.08
CA GLN A 455 -6.35 -6.96 -4.07
C GLN A 455 -6.32 -5.47 -3.65
N ALA A 456 -6.57 -5.16 -2.38
CA ALA A 456 -6.52 -3.79 -1.88
C ALA A 456 -5.12 -3.17 -2.03
N ILE A 457 -4.06 -3.91 -1.69
CA ILE A 457 -2.66 -3.45 -1.85
C ILE A 457 -2.36 -3.19 -3.33
N SER A 458 -2.67 -4.13 -4.20
CA SER A 458 -2.43 -4.03 -5.64
C SER A 458 -3.16 -2.84 -6.29
N LEU A 459 -4.43 -2.60 -5.91
CA LEU A 459 -5.21 -1.47 -6.40
C LEU A 459 -4.62 -0.13 -5.94
N LEU A 460 -4.20 -0.01 -4.69
CA LEU A 460 -3.57 1.21 -4.17
C LEU A 460 -2.23 1.47 -4.83
N THR A 461 -1.41 0.44 -5.02
CA THR A 461 -0.13 0.54 -5.72
C THR A 461 -0.32 1.04 -7.15
N SER A 462 -1.16 0.34 -7.91
CA SER A 462 -1.37 0.66 -9.33
C SER A 462 -2.03 2.03 -9.52
N SER A 463 -3.03 2.37 -8.70
CA SER A 463 -3.72 3.67 -8.78
C SER A 463 -2.81 4.83 -8.38
N SER A 464 -1.93 4.66 -7.39
CA SER A 464 -0.96 5.68 -6.99
C SER A 464 0.07 5.95 -8.10
N ASN A 465 0.59 4.90 -8.75
CA ASN A 465 1.51 5.03 -9.88
C ASN A 465 0.88 5.73 -11.09
N VAL A 466 -0.36 5.36 -11.43
CA VAL A 466 -1.10 6.00 -12.53
C VAL A 466 -1.45 7.43 -12.18
N PHE A 467 -1.82 7.71 -10.93
CA PHE A 467 -2.19 9.05 -10.48
C PHE A 467 -1.01 10.01 -10.55
N SER A 468 0.16 9.61 -10.05
CA SER A 468 1.39 10.44 -10.14
C SER A 468 1.77 10.70 -11.59
N SER A 469 1.98 9.64 -12.40
CA SER A 469 2.60 9.75 -13.72
C SER A 469 1.65 10.23 -14.84
N LYS A 470 0.33 10.01 -14.73
CA LYS A 470 -0.65 10.36 -15.77
C LYS A 470 -1.54 11.54 -15.42
N CYS A 471 -1.46 12.02 -14.18
CA CYS A 471 -2.27 13.15 -13.73
C CYS A 471 -1.40 14.22 -13.05
N ILE A 472 -0.86 13.95 -11.84
CA ILE A 472 -0.24 14.97 -10.99
C ILE A 472 0.96 15.63 -11.67
N GLU A 473 1.90 14.87 -12.25
CA GLU A 473 3.10 15.41 -12.91
C GLU A 473 2.76 16.44 -14.01
N GLY A 474 1.68 16.22 -14.74
CA GLY A 474 1.28 17.07 -15.86
C GLY A 474 0.24 18.14 -15.53
N ILE A 475 -0.08 18.37 -14.25
CA ILE A 475 -0.98 19.48 -13.85
C ILE A 475 -0.27 20.81 -14.05
N GLU A 476 -0.99 21.78 -14.62
CA GLU A 476 -0.54 23.17 -14.76
C GLU A 476 -1.50 24.10 -14.01
N ALA A 477 -0.99 25.12 -13.33
CA ALA A 477 -1.80 26.18 -12.77
C ALA A 477 -2.30 27.11 -13.90
N THR A 478 -3.49 27.67 -13.74
CA THR A 478 -4.05 28.63 -14.71
C THR A 478 -4.19 30.02 -14.08
N GLU A 479 -4.40 31.04 -14.91
CA GLU A 479 -4.71 32.40 -14.45
C GLU A 479 -6.09 32.51 -13.77
N ARG A 480 -6.92 31.47 -13.90
CA ARG A 480 -8.30 31.50 -13.37
C ARG A 480 -8.36 31.58 -11.85
N GLY A 481 -7.41 30.95 -11.15
CA GLY A 481 -7.34 31.02 -9.69
C GLY A 481 -7.15 32.46 -9.17
N PRO A 482 -6.11 33.18 -9.60
CA PRO A 482 -5.93 34.61 -9.31
C PRO A 482 -7.11 35.50 -9.76
N GLU A 483 -7.68 35.27 -10.95
CA GLU A 483 -8.85 36.05 -11.45
C GLU A 483 -10.06 35.90 -10.51
N LEU A 484 -10.40 34.68 -10.11
CA LEU A 484 -11.52 34.42 -9.20
C LEU A 484 -11.26 35.05 -7.83
N LEU A 485 -10.04 35.03 -7.33
CA LEU A 485 -9.66 35.67 -6.08
C LEU A 485 -9.94 37.16 -6.11
N MET A 486 -9.50 37.86 -7.17
CA MET A 486 -9.65 39.32 -7.28
C MET A 486 -11.10 39.75 -7.44
N SER A 487 -11.96 38.89 -7.95
CA SER A 487 -13.41 39.12 -8.01
C SER A 487 -14.16 38.67 -6.75
N GLY A 488 -13.47 38.02 -5.83
CA GLY A 488 -14.04 37.40 -4.62
C GLY A 488 -14.43 38.41 -3.54
N LEU A 489 -15.55 38.13 -2.86
CA LEU A 489 -16.09 39.02 -1.82
C LEU A 489 -15.30 38.93 -0.50
N MET A 490 -14.55 37.82 -0.26
CA MET A 490 -13.87 37.58 1.01
C MET A 490 -12.65 38.48 1.24
N LEU A 491 -12.17 39.18 0.20
CA LEU A 491 -11.19 40.25 0.36
C LEU A 491 -11.69 41.37 1.29
N ALA A 492 -12.99 41.56 1.42
CA ALA A 492 -13.58 42.49 2.39
C ALA A 492 -13.19 42.18 3.86
N THR A 493 -12.71 40.97 4.16
CA THR A 493 -12.25 40.60 5.49
C THR A 493 -11.10 41.50 5.98
N THR A 494 -10.21 41.95 5.08
CA THR A 494 -9.11 42.85 5.42
C THR A 494 -9.54 44.28 5.70
N LEU A 495 -10.75 44.68 5.33
CA LEU A 495 -11.30 45.97 5.66
C LEU A 495 -11.78 46.05 7.12
N ALA A 496 -12.13 44.91 7.72
CA ALA A 496 -12.74 44.90 9.05
C ALA A 496 -11.86 45.54 10.16
N PRO A 497 -10.53 45.35 10.22
CA PRO A 497 -9.66 46.04 11.17
C PRO A 497 -9.62 47.58 10.97
N VAL A 498 -9.90 48.09 9.76
CA VAL A 498 -9.74 49.50 9.42
C VAL A 498 -11.07 50.25 9.56
N ILE A 499 -12.18 49.68 9.02
CA ILE A 499 -13.48 50.35 9.00
C ILE A 499 -14.53 49.70 9.90
N GLY A 500 -14.15 48.64 10.64
CA GLY A 500 -15.05 47.84 11.48
C GLY A 500 -15.80 46.75 10.74
N TYR A 501 -16.12 45.67 11.41
CA TYR A 501 -16.75 44.47 10.85
C TYR A 501 -18.07 44.74 10.15
N GLU A 502 -18.95 45.57 10.76
CA GLU A 502 -20.27 45.87 10.20
C GLU A 502 -20.19 46.62 8.85
N ASN A 503 -19.25 47.56 8.72
CA ASN A 503 -19.05 48.32 7.47
C ASN A 503 -18.41 47.45 6.41
N ALA A 504 -17.44 46.61 6.75
CA ALA A 504 -16.85 45.61 5.84
C ALA A 504 -17.94 44.63 5.31
N ALA A 505 -18.84 44.17 6.20
CA ALA A 505 -19.95 43.30 5.83
C ALA A 505 -20.97 43.99 4.89
N LYS A 506 -21.22 45.31 5.09
CA LYS A 506 -22.07 46.10 4.18
C LYS A 506 -21.45 46.22 2.79
N ILE A 507 -20.15 46.49 2.72
CA ILE A 507 -19.42 46.57 1.44
C ILE A 507 -19.49 45.23 0.70
N ALA A 508 -19.23 44.10 1.36
CA ALA A 508 -19.31 42.77 0.75
C ALA A 508 -20.73 42.46 0.24
N LYS A 509 -21.79 42.81 1.00
CA LYS A 509 -23.18 42.60 0.59
C LYS A 509 -23.56 43.46 -0.62
N GLU A 510 -23.10 44.72 -0.65
CA GLU A 510 -23.39 45.64 -1.75
C GLU A 510 -22.62 45.24 -3.00
N ALA A 511 -21.34 44.88 -2.89
CA ALA A 511 -20.56 44.33 -3.98
C ALA A 511 -21.24 43.10 -4.60
N HIS A 512 -21.76 42.18 -3.78
CA HIS A 512 -22.53 41.04 -4.28
C HIS A 512 -23.81 41.43 -4.98
N ALA A 513 -24.58 42.39 -4.44
CA ALA A 513 -25.87 42.82 -5.00
C ALA A 513 -25.72 43.58 -6.31
N THR A 514 -24.64 44.34 -6.47
CA THR A 514 -24.38 45.18 -7.66
C THR A 514 -23.53 44.47 -8.73
N GLY A 515 -22.85 43.37 -8.37
CA GLY A 515 -21.87 42.70 -9.24
C GLY A 515 -20.53 43.44 -9.34
N GLN A 516 -20.30 44.47 -8.51
CA GLN A 516 -19.02 45.16 -8.39
C GLN A 516 -18.00 44.34 -7.58
N THR A 517 -16.73 44.66 -7.75
CA THR A 517 -15.66 44.15 -6.88
C THR A 517 -15.69 44.83 -5.50
N VAL A 518 -15.07 44.19 -4.50
CA VAL A 518 -14.88 44.79 -3.17
C VAL A 518 -14.14 46.14 -3.27
N MET A 519 -13.12 46.19 -4.15
CA MET A 519 -12.35 47.41 -4.40
C MET A 519 -13.24 48.59 -4.90
N GLU A 520 -14.05 48.33 -5.92
CA GLU A 520 -14.93 49.35 -6.50
C GLU A 520 -15.96 49.83 -5.49
N THR A 521 -16.61 48.92 -4.80
CA THR A 521 -17.61 49.27 -3.76
C THR A 521 -16.97 50.01 -2.59
N ALA A 522 -15.77 49.62 -2.16
CA ALA A 522 -15.05 50.30 -1.06
C ALA A 522 -14.64 51.74 -1.43
N LEU A 523 -14.22 51.96 -2.68
CA LEU A 523 -13.92 53.30 -3.20
C LEU A 523 -15.13 54.23 -3.16
N GLU A 524 -16.34 53.72 -3.42
CA GLU A 524 -17.57 54.48 -3.37
C GLU A 524 -18.11 54.76 -1.97
N LYS A 525 -17.81 53.88 -1.01
CA LYS A 525 -18.45 53.86 0.33
C LYS A 525 -17.54 54.23 1.48
N THR A 526 -16.27 54.47 1.23
CA THR A 526 -15.31 54.89 2.26
C THR A 526 -14.52 56.12 1.81
N ASP A 527 -13.87 56.77 2.74
CA ASP A 527 -12.97 57.90 2.46
C ASP A 527 -11.53 57.42 2.14
N LEU A 528 -11.34 56.08 1.96
CA LEU A 528 -10.02 55.50 1.70
C LEU A 528 -9.65 55.75 0.21
N SER A 529 -8.41 56.16 0.00
CA SER A 529 -7.87 56.31 -1.35
C SER A 529 -7.67 54.96 -2.05
N LYS A 530 -7.55 54.99 -3.37
CA LYS A 530 -7.26 53.77 -4.16
C LYS A 530 -5.97 53.10 -3.72
N ASP A 531 -4.95 53.88 -3.37
CA ASP A 531 -3.65 53.33 -2.95
C ASP A 531 -3.76 52.64 -1.57
N GLU A 532 -4.46 53.25 -0.61
CA GLU A 532 -4.76 52.63 0.70
C GLU A 532 -5.57 51.34 0.54
N LEU A 533 -6.60 51.35 -0.29
CA LEU A 533 -7.41 50.16 -0.57
C LEU A 533 -6.60 49.05 -1.26
N THR A 534 -5.70 49.40 -2.19
CA THR A 534 -4.80 48.43 -2.83
C THR A 534 -3.91 47.74 -1.80
N GLU A 535 -3.41 48.51 -0.85
CA GLU A 535 -2.56 47.95 0.22
C GLU A 535 -3.36 47.11 1.23
N ILE A 536 -4.59 47.56 1.60
CA ILE A 536 -5.46 46.85 2.55
C ILE A 536 -6.00 45.57 1.94
N LEU A 537 -6.43 45.58 0.70
CA LEU A 537 -7.04 44.45 -0.02
C LEU A 537 -5.99 43.48 -0.63
N ASN A 538 -4.69 43.71 -0.36
CA ASN A 538 -3.63 42.85 -0.86
C ASN A 538 -3.78 41.42 -0.29
N PRO A 539 -4.06 40.40 -1.12
CA PRO A 539 -4.28 39.04 -0.66
C PRO A 539 -3.07 38.44 0.09
N GLU A 540 -1.85 38.87 -0.26
CA GLU A 540 -0.62 38.38 0.37
C GLU A 540 -0.59 38.58 1.90
N LYS A 541 -1.28 39.60 2.39
CA LYS A 541 -1.38 39.91 3.84
C LYS A 541 -2.26 38.91 4.61
N MET A 542 -3.02 38.08 3.91
CA MET A 542 -3.94 37.10 4.50
C MET A 542 -3.37 35.67 4.53
N LEU A 543 -2.17 35.46 3.96
CA LEU A 543 -1.61 34.12 3.75
C LEU A 543 -0.89 33.53 4.97
N GLN A 544 -0.68 34.32 6.02
CA GLN A 544 0.01 33.90 7.25
C GLN A 544 -0.53 34.65 8.47
N PRO A 545 -0.36 34.10 9.67
CA PRO A 545 -0.70 34.79 10.90
C PRO A 545 0.01 36.14 11.00
N GLN A 546 -0.69 37.15 11.50
CA GLN A 546 -0.07 38.46 11.80
C GLN A 546 0.69 38.37 13.13
N SER A 547 1.90 38.93 13.16
CA SER A 547 2.75 39.01 14.36
C SER A 547 2.24 40.03 15.39
#